data_c64fe5372fe9dce801097b6da4889a3b
#
_entry.id   c64fe5372fe9dce801097b6da4889a3b
#
_cell.length_a   1.000
_cell.length_b   1.000
_cell.length_c   1.000
_cell.angle_alpha   90.00
_cell.angle_beta   90.00
_cell.angle_gamma   90.00
#
_symmetry.space_group_name_H-M   'P 1'
#
loop_
_entity.id
_entity.type
_entity.pdbx_description
1 polymer ?
#
loop_
_entity_poly.entity_id
_entity_poly.type
_entity_poly.pdbx_seq_one_letter_code
_entity_poly.pdbx_strand_id
1 'polypeptide(L)'
;AEELIIWNSDGFNLINLSDKIVTGSSIMPQKKNPDMLEFLRGKTGVMYGNLFSMLTVLKGLPLSYYKDLQEDKEIIFKTNDTLNNCLKILDEILNNFNPNKKKMLELASSGYITATDLADYIVKNHSTSFREAYQKTAAIINMAEKRNKKLNELTLDDLKKVEPNLTKEVLKVFDLQNSVNSK
;
A
#
# COMPACT_ATOMS: atom_id res chain seq x y z
N ALA A 1 4.33 9.70 1.82
CA ALA A 1 3.49 10.53 2.70
C ALA A 1 2.00 10.32 2.41
N GLU A 2 1.56 10.45 1.16
CA GLU A 2 0.14 10.33 0.76
C GLU A 2 -0.49 9.02 1.23
N GLU A 3 0.14 7.87 0.98
CA GLU A 3 -0.32 6.56 1.43
C GLU A 3 -0.56 6.53 2.95
N LEU A 4 0.39 7.05 3.74
CA LEU A 4 0.25 7.06 5.20
C LEU A 4 -0.86 7.99 5.67
N ILE A 5 -1.13 9.09 4.98
CA ILE A 5 -2.27 9.98 5.25
C ILE A 5 -3.58 9.22 5.02
N ILE A 6 -3.69 8.54 3.87
CA ILE A 6 -4.86 7.73 3.53
C ILE A 6 -5.05 6.62 4.56
N TRP A 7 -4.00 5.90 4.90
CA TRP A 7 -4.06 4.80 5.86
C TRP A 7 -4.41 5.25 7.29
N ASN A 8 -4.04 6.48 7.66
CA ASN A 8 -4.39 7.07 8.96
C ASN A 8 -5.81 7.62 9.02
N SER A 9 -6.47 7.84 7.86
CA SER A 9 -7.83 8.40 7.84
C SER A 9 -8.85 7.44 8.46
N ASP A 10 -9.92 7.99 9.02
CA ASP A 10 -10.98 7.22 9.70
C ASP A 10 -11.60 6.14 8.81
N GLY A 11 -11.72 6.42 7.50
CA GLY A 11 -12.27 5.47 6.53
C GLY A 11 -11.43 4.22 6.34
N PHE A 12 -10.11 4.34 6.41
CA PHE A 12 -9.17 3.22 6.27
C PHE A 12 -8.71 2.67 7.62
N ASN A 13 -8.27 3.53 8.52
CA ASN A 13 -7.81 3.19 9.87
C ASN A 13 -6.82 2.02 9.90
N LEU A 14 -5.86 2.03 8.95
CA LEU A 14 -4.84 1.00 8.82
C LEU A 14 -3.62 1.24 9.71
N ILE A 15 -3.36 2.51 10.04
CA ILE A 15 -2.30 2.90 10.95
C ILE A 15 -2.82 3.91 11.96
N ASN A 16 -2.17 3.96 13.12
CA ASN A 16 -2.39 4.98 14.14
C ASN A 16 -1.10 5.75 14.36
N LEU A 17 -1.15 7.05 14.20
CA LEU A 17 -0.05 7.94 14.48
C LEU A 17 -0.02 8.28 15.97
N SER A 18 1.17 8.31 16.57
CA SER A 18 1.36 8.70 17.97
C SER A 18 1.11 10.22 18.15
N ASP A 19 0.74 10.61 19.36
CA ASP A 19 0.49 12.02 19.70
C ASP A 19 1.75 12.92 19.53
N LYS A 20 2.93 12.33 19.37
CA LYS A 20 4.18 13.05 19.12
C LYS A 20 4.29 13.64 17.70
N ILE A 21 3.57 13.04 16.74
CA ILE A 21 3.69 13.35 15.31
C ILE A 21 2.38 13.82 14.67
N VAL A 22 1.39 14.13 15.51
CA VAL A 22 0.11 14.71 15.09
C VAL A 22 -0.12 16.02 15.83
N THR A 23 -0.92 16.90 15.26
CA THR A 23 -1.38 18.10 15.96
C THR A 23 -2.86 18.01 16.25
N GLY A 24 -3.26 18.57 17.40
CA GLY A 24 -4.66 18.68 17.77
C GLY A 24 -5.35 19.84 17.08
N SER A 25 -6.66 19.94 17.31
CA SER A 25 -7.47 21.08 16.94
C SER A 25 -7.88 21.86 18.19
N SER A 26 -7.86 23.19 18.12
CA SER A 26 -8.36 24.05 19.21
C SER A 26 -9.88 23.98 19.42
N ILE A 27 -10.60 23.48 18.42
CA ILE A 27 -12.08 23.41 18.42
C ILE A 27 -12.58 21.97 18.62
N MET A 28 -11.85 20.99 18.09
CA MET A 28 -12.26 19.58 18.10
C MET A 28 -11.20 18.76 18.89
N PRO A 29 -11.45 18.45 20.17
CA PRO A 29 -10.45 17.77 21.01
C PRO A 29 -10.04 16.37 20.51
N GLN A 30 -10.91 15.71 19.75
CA GLN A 30 -10.69 14.37 19.19
C GLN A 30 -9.87 14.39 17.88
N LYS A 31 -9.72 15.56 17.24
CA LYS A 31 -9.07 15.66 15.93
C LYS A 31 -7.55 15.56 16.08
N LYS A 32 -6.98 14.62 15.32
CA LYS A 32 -5.53 14.41 15.19
C LYS A 32 -5.15 14.60 13.73
N ASN A 33 -4.43 15.68 13.44
CA ASN A 33 -4.02 16.01 12.08
C ASN A 33 -2.64 15.39 11.80
N PRO A 34 -2.44 14.71 10.65
CA PRO A 34 -1.15 14.12 10.28
C PRO A 34 -0.20 15.17 9.67
N ASP A 35 0.01 16.30 10.37
CA ASP A 35 0.70 17.48 9.84
C ASP A 35 2.09 17.19 9.31
N MET A 36 2.85 16.33 9.99
CA MET A 36 4.19 15.96 9.51
C MET A 36 4.17 15.27 8.16
N LEU A 37 3.17 14.42 7.91
CA LEU A 37 2.97 13.78 6.60
C LEU A 37 2.53 14.79 5.54
N GLU A 38 1.65 15.72 5.91
CA GLU A 38 1.21 16.80 5.02
C GLU A 38 2.37 17.72 4.65
N PHE A 39 3.24 18.03 5.62
CA PHE A 39 4.49 18.77 5.37
C PHE A 39 5.38 18.07 4.36
N LEU A 40 5.63 16.77 4.52
CA LEU A 40 6.43 15.98 3.57
C LEU A 40 5.83 16.02 2.16
N ARG A 41 4.51 15.86 2.06
CA ARG A 41 3.80 15.95 0.79
C ARG A 41 3.96 17.33 0.15
N GLY A 42 3.79 18.40 0.93
CA GLY A 42 3.95 19.78 0.46
C GLY A 42 5.38 20.11 0.00
N LYS A 43 6.42 19.56 0.69
CA LYS A 43 7.83 19.76 0.32
C LYS A 43 8.20 19.19 -1.05
N THR A 44 7.44 18.23 -1.57
CA THR A 44 7.62 17.71 -2.93
C THR A 44 7.50 18.83 -3.97
N GLY A 45 6.54 19.77 -3.79
CA GLY A 45 6.39 20.93 -4.68
C GLY A 45 7.62 21.84 -4.66
N VAL A 46 8.22 22.04 -3.47
CA VAL A 46 9.47 22.82 -3.34
C VAL A 46 10.62 22.15 -4.10
N MET A 47 10.75 20.83 -4.00
CA MET A 47 11.78 20.07 -4.70
C MET A 47 11.63 20.13 -6.20
N TYR A 48 10.40 20.02 -6.71
CA TYR A 48 10.12 20.19 -8.14
C TYR A 48 10.41 21.60 -8.62
N GLY A 49 10.06 22.63 -7.84
CA GLY A 49 10.39 24.02 -8.15
C GLY A 49 11.90 24.24 -8.24
N ASN A 50 12.67 23.70 -7.32
CA ASN A 50 14.14 23.78 -7.32
C ASN A 50 14.74 23.06 -8.54
N LEU A 51 14.25 21.87 -8.89
CA LEU A 51 14.68 21.15 -10.09
C LEU A 51 14.39 21.96 -11.36
N PHE A 52 13.17 22.49 -11.47
CA PHE A 52 12.79 23.31 -12.63
C PHE A 52 13.65 24.58 -12.74
N SER A 53 13.93 25.25 -11.61
CA SER A 53 14.82 26.40 -11.56
C SER A 53 16.22 26.04 -12.05
N MET A 54 16.79 24.92 -11.57
CA MET A 54 18.12 24.45 -11.99
C MET A 54 18.17 24.18 -13.50
N LEU A 55 17.18 23.45 -14.03
CA LEU A 55 17.09 23.16 -15.47
C LEU A 55 16.98 24.44 -16.31
N THR A 56 16.30 25.46 -15.77
CA THR A 56 16.15 26.77 -16.44
C THR A 56 17.46 27.55 -16.44
N VAL A 57 18.22 27.55 -15.34
CA VAL A 57 19.55 28.17 -15.26
C VAL A 57 20.51 27.54 -16.29
N LEU A 58 20.47 26.21 -16.38
CA LEU A 58 21.37 25.46 -17.31
C LEU A 58 20.94 25.54 -18.78
N LYS A 59 19.71 26.00 -19.08
CA LYS A 59 19.16 26.03 -20.43
C LYS A 59 20.00 26.92 -21.36
N GLY A 60 20.48 26.34 -22.45
CA GLY A 60 21.14 27.07 -23.53
C GLY A 60 22.52 27.64 -23.21
N LEU A 61 23.11 27.25 -22.06
CA LEU A 61 24.48 27.65 -21.73
C LEU A 61 25.47 26.93 -22.66
N PRO A 62 26.38 27.70 -23.33
CA PRO A 62 27.46 27.10 -24.13
C PRO A 62 28.55 26.53 -23.26
N LEU A 63 29.56 25.92 -23.88
CA LEU A 63 30.77 25.43 -23.19
C LEU A 63 31.48 26.56 -22.46
N SER A 64 31.95 26.29 -21.25
CA SER A 64 32.67 27.17 -20.34
C SER A 64 31.80 27.66 -19.16
N TYR A 65 32.39 28.44 -18.26
CA TYR A 65 31.69 28.99 -17.10
C TYR A 65 31.01 30.32 -17.45
N TYR A 66 29.73 30.41 -17.12
CA TYR A 66 28.95 31.64 -17.17
C TYR A 66 28.45 32.03 -15.78
N LYS A 67 28.24 33.33 -15.57
CA LYS A 67 27.80 33.85 -14.26
C LYS A 67 26.41 33.35 -13.84
N ASP A 68 25.58 32.93 -14.77
CA ASP A 68 24.33 32.23 -14.54
C ASP A 68 24.49 31.05 -13.55
N LEU A 69 25.63 30.36 -13.61
CA LEU A 69 25.98 29.29 -12.71
C LEU A 69 26.26 29.71 -11.23
N GLN A 70 26.18 31.00 -10.93
CA GLN A 70 26.20 31.46 -9.53
C GLN A 70 24.87 31.15 -8.83
N GLU A 71 23.77 31.07 -9.56
CA GLU A 71 22.44 30.76 -9.03
C GLU A 71 22.27 29.27 -8.64
N ASP A 72 23.15 28.38 -9.12
CA ASP A 72 23.05 26.95 -8.87
C ASP A 72 23.21 26.60 -7.40
N LYS A 73 24.07 27.31 -6.69
CA LYS A 73 24.47 27.01 -5.31
C LYS A 73 23.33 27.19 -4.31
N GLU A 74 22.59 28.28 -4.43
CA GLU A 74 21.42 28.52 -3.58
C GLU A 74 20.36 27.43 -3.77
N ILE A 75 20.11 27.08 -5.02
CA ILE A 75 19.14 26.02 -5.38
C ILE A 75 19.57 24.67 -4.79
N ILE A 76 20.85 24.30 -4.95
CA ILE A 76 21.38 23.03 -4.44
C ILE A 76 21.38 22.99 -2.92
N PHE A 77 21.86 24.03 -2.26
CA PHE A 77 21.91 24.06 -0.79
C PHE A 77 20.51 23.99 -0.19
N LYS A 78 19.56 24.77 -0.71
CA LYS A 78 18.17 24.72 -0.28
C LYS A 78 17.52 23.34 -0.51
N THR A 79 17.86 22.70 -1.63
CA THR A 79 17.40 21.34 -1.94
C THR A 79 17.96 20.34 -0.93
N ASN A 80 19.27 20.39 -0.66
CA ASN A 80 19.92 19.51 0.30
C ASN A 80 19.34 19.68 1.70
N ASP A 81 19.18 20.90 2.18
CA ASP A 81 18.62 21.18 3.51
C ASP A 81 17.18 20.72 3.63
N THR A 82 16.38 20.96 2.57
CA THR A 82 14.99 20.50 2.51
C THR A 82 14.93 18.97 2.57
N LEU A 83 15.76 18.28 1.78
CA LEU A 83 15.81 16.83 1.74
C LEU A 83 16.21 16.24 3.10
N ASN A 84 17.29 16.74 3.69
CA ASN A 84 17.76 16.28 5.00
C ASN A 84 16.70 16.46 6.09
N ASN A 85 15.99 17.57 6.10
CA ASN A 85 14.88 17.79 7.04
C ASN A 85 13.71 16.84 6.77
N CYS A 86 13.36 16.58 5.51
CA CYS A 86 12.33 15.61 5.16
C CYS A 86 12.69 14.20 5.60
N LEU A 87 13.97 13.78 5.45
CA LEU A 87 14.43 12.45 5.89
C LEU A 87 14.35 12.32 7.43
N LYS A 88 14.73 13.34 8.19
CA LYS A 88 14.58 13.34 9.65
C LYS A 88 13.13 13.23 10.08
N ILE A 89 12.24 14.00 9.45
CA ILE A 89 10.80 13.92 9.74
C ILE A 89 10.23 12.54 9.39
N LEU A 90 10.68 11.96 8.27
CA LEU A 90 10.24 10.62 7.86
C LEU A 90 10.70 9.56 8.87
N ASP A 91 11.93 9.65 9.37
CA ASP A 91 12.43 8.76 10.42
C ASP A 91 11.59 8.85 11.70
N GLU A 92 11.27 10.05 12.15
CA GLU A 92 10.38 10.26 13.29
C GLU A 92 8.99 9.66 13.07
N ILE A 93 8.42 9.79 11.86
CA ILE A 93 7.12 9.21 11.53
C ILE A 93 7.19 7.69 11.60
N LEU A 94 8.21 7.07 10.98
CA LEU A 94 8.36 5.63 10.92
C LEU A 94 8.56 5.00 12.32
N ASN A 95 9.19 5.72 13.23
CA ASN A 95 9.38 5.28 14.61
C ASN A 95 8.15 5.51 15.52
N ASN A 96 7.18 6.30 15.08
CA ASN A 96 6.04 6.75 15.88
C ASN A 96 4.67 6.43 15.27
N PHE A 97 4.57 5.46 14.37
CA PHE A 97 3.28 4.95 13.94
C PHE A 97 3.10 3.47 14.31
N ASN A 98 1.85 3.06 14.50
CA ASN A 98 1.50 1.69 14.84
C ASN A 98 0.53 1.11 13.80
N PRO A 99 0.85 -0.01 13.14
CA PRO A 99 -0.06 -0.65 12.22
C PRO A 99 -1.26 -1.27 12.96
N ASN A 100 -2.45 -1.01 12.46
CA ASN A 100 -3.68 -1.66 12.92
C ASN A 100 -3.83 -3.02 12.23
N LYS A 101 -3.09 -4.00 12.75
CA LYS A 101 -3.02 -5.36 12.19
C LYS A 101 -4.41 -5.99 12.01
N LYS A 102 -5.33 -5.74 12.96
CA LYS A 102 -6.70 -6.26 12.90
C LYS A 102 -7.45 -5.70 11.68
N LYS A 103 -7.40 -4.38 11.48
CA LYS A 103 -8.07 -3.73 10.35
C LYS A 103 -7.43 -4.10 9.02
N MET A 104 -6.10 -4.20 8.97
CA MET A 104 -5.37 -4.67 7.80
C MET A 104 -5.80 -6.09 7.41
N LEU A 105 -5.88 -7.01 8.37
CA LEU A 105 -6.33 -8.38 8.14
C LEU A 105 -7.79 -8.43 7.68
N GLU A 106 -8.66 -7.64 8.30
CA GLU A 106 -10.07 -7.52 7.91
C GLU A 106 -10.20 -7.09 6.44
N LEU A 107 -9.48 -6.04 6.04
CA LEU A 107 -9.50 -5.55 4.66
C LEU A 107 -8.89 -6.54 3.68
N ALA A 108 -7.76 -7.16 4.01
CA ALA A 108 -7.18 -8.21 3.19
C ALA A 108 -8.13 -9.40 3.00
N SER A 109 -8.92 -9.73 4.03
CA SER A 109 -9.92 -10.81 4.00
C SER A 109 -11.23 -10.42 3.31
N SER A 110 -11.46 -9.15 2.98
CA SER A 110 -12.72 -8.69 2.40
C SER A 110 -12.87 -9.04 0.91
N GLY A 111 -11.75 -9.25 0.21
CA GLY A 111 -11.72 -9.64 -1.20
C GLY A 111 -11.40 -11.13 -1.40
N TYR A 112 -11.31 -11.53 -2.66
CA TYR A 112 -10.96 -12.90 -3.06
C TYR A 112 -9.44 -13.05 -3.27
N ILE A 113 -8.63 -12.50 -2.35
CA ILE A 113 -7.17 -12.40 -2.50
C ILE A 113 -6.46 -13.76 -2.62
N THR A 114 -7.03 -14.81 -2.01
CA THR A 114 -6.53 -16.19 -2.08
C THR A 114 -7.01 -16.97 -3.30
N ALA A 115 -7.67 -16.30 -4.26
CA ALA A 115 -8.18 -16.97 -5.47
C ALA A 115 -7.05 -17.58 -6.32
N THR A 116 -5.92 -16.88 -6.44
CA THR A 116 -4.75 -17.40 -7.16
C THR A 116 -4.16 -18.63 -6.47
N ASP A 117 -4.09 -18.60 -5.13
CA ASP A 117 -3.60 -19.74 -4.36
C ASP A 117 -4.52 -20.96 -4.52
N LEU A 118 -5.84 -20.74 -4.67
CA LEU A 118 -6.79 -21.82 -4.99
C LEU A 118 -6.53 -22.39 -6.38
N ALA A 119 -6.28 -21.56 -7.39
CA ALA A 119 -5.95 -22.04 -8.73
C ALA A 119 -4.65 -22.85 -8.71
N ASP A 120 -3.62 -22.37 -8.04
CA ASP A 120 -2.34 -23.07 -7.89
C ASP A 120 -2.49 -24.41 -7.16
N TYR A 121 -3.33 -24.43 -6.10
CA TYR A 121 -3.66 -25.67 -5.39
C TYR A 121 -4.32 -26.70 -6.32
N ILE A 122 -5.27 -26.28 -7.15
CA ILE A 122 -5.96 -27.16 -8.10
C ILE A 122 -4.95 -27.71 -9.12
N VAL A 123 -4.09 -26.86 -9.70
CA VAL A 123 -3.04 -27.32 -10.63
C VAL A 123 -2.15 -28.38 -9.99
N LYS A 124 -1.65 -28.08 -8.80
CA LYS A 124 -0.66 -28.91 -8.11
C LYS A 124 -1.21 -30.28 -7.69
N ASN A 125 -2.48 -30.34 -7.27
CA ASN A 125 -3.05 -31.54 -6.68
C ASN A 125 -3.93 -32.36 -7.63
N HIS A 126 -4.36 -31.78 -8.77
CA HIS A 126 -5.29 -32.46 -9.69
C HIS A 126 -4.72 -32.62 -11.10
N SER A 127 -3.43 -32.34 -11.33
CA SER A 127 -2.72 -32.49 -12.62
C SER A 127 -3.50 -31.85 -13.80
N THR A 128 -4.15 -30.73 -13.55
CA THR A 128 -4.93 -29.99 -14.54
C THR A 128 -4.14 -28.79 -15.07
N SER A 129 -4.50 -28.28 -16.25
CA SER A 129 -3.88 -27.06 -16.77
C SER A 129 -4.24 -25.83 -15.92
N PHE A 130 -3.34 -24.83 -15.88
CA PHE A 130 -3.65 -23.57 -15.19
C PHE A 130 -4.92 -22.91 -15.71
N ARG A 131 -5.18 -23.02 -17.02
CA ARG A 131 -6.38 -22.47 -17.64
C ARG A 131 -7.67 -23.11 -17.12
N GLU A 132 -7.68 -24.41 -16.94
CA GLU A 132 -8.82 -25.14 -16.36
C GLU A 132 -8.98 -24.84 -14.87
N ALA A 133 -7.88 -24.80 -14.10
CA ALA A 133 -7.90 -24.42 -12.70
C ALA A 133 -8.44 -22.98 -12.53
N TYR A 134 -8.02 -22.05 -13.38
CA TYR A 134 -8.54 -20.69 -13.41
C TYR A 134 -10.06 -20.65 -13.64
N GLN A 135 -10.58 -21.43 -14.62
CA GLN A 135 -12.02 -21.49 -14.89
C GLN A 135 -12.80 -22.04 -13.68
N LYS A 136 -12.28 -23.08 -13.03
CA LYS A 136 -12.87 -23.65 -11.82
C LYS A 136 -12.86 -22.64 -10.67
N THR A 137 -11.75 -21.95 -10.48
CA THR A 137 -11.61 -20.89 -9.46
C THR A 137 -12.59 -19.75 -9.73
N ALA A 138 -12.71 -19.30 -10.98
CA ALA A 138 -13.68 -18.27 -11.36
C ALA A 138 -15.14 -18.70 -11.09
N ALA A 139 -15.47 -19.97 -11.33
CA ALA A 139 -16.79 -20.50 -11.00
C ALA A 139 -17.07 -20.52 -9.49
N ILE A 140 -16.04 -20.83 -8.67
CA ILE A 140 -16.13 -20.77 -7.19
C ILE A 140 -16.32 -19.32 -6.72
N ILE A 141 -15.58 -18.36 -7.27
CA ILE A 141 -15.74 -16.93 -6.97
C ILE A 141 -17.16 -16.47 -7.30
N ASN A 142 -17.62 -16.73 -8.53
CA ASN A 142 -18.99 -16.38 -8.95
C ASN A 142 -20.06 -16.97 -8.02
N MET A 143 -19.85 -18.18 -7.52
CA MET A 143 -20.75 -18.81 -6.56
C MET A 143 -20.71 -18.09 -5.21
N ALA A 144 -19.52 -17.70 -4.74
CA ALA A 144 -19.34 -16.94 -3.50
C ALA A 144 -20.01 -15.56 -3.59
N GLU A 145 -19.80 -14.84 -4.70
CA GLU A 145 -20.43 -13.54 -4.97
C GLU A 145 -21.95 -13.61 -4.95
N LYS A 146 -22.54 -14.58 -5.68
CA LYS A 146 -23.99 -14.77 -5.70
C LYS A 146 -24.59 -15.04 -4.32
N ARG A 147 -23.79 -15.56 -3.39
CA ARG A 147 -24.21 -15.85 -2.01
C ARG A 147 -23.79 -14.78 -1.02
N ASN A 148 -23.12 -13.72 -1.50
CA ASN A 148 -22.53 -12.69 -0.67
C ASN A 148 -21.62 -13.26 0.44
N LYS A 149 -20.78 -14.24 0.09
CA LYS A 149 -19.84 -14.93 0.98
C LYS A 149 -18.40 -14.68 0.57
N LYS A 150 -17.50 -14.68 1.54
CA LYS A 150 -16.06 -14.72 1.29
C LYS A 150 -15.62 -16.15 0.95
N LEU A 151 -14.43 -16.34 0.35
CA LEU A 151 -13.91 -17.68 0.03
C LEU A 151 -13.74 -18.55 1.28
N ASN A 152 -13.28 -17.97 2.39
CA ASN A 152 -13.10 -18.68 3.66
C ASN A 152 -14.41 -19.04 4.39
N GLU A 153 -15.54 -18.53 3.91
CA GLU A 153 -16.90 -18.87 4.42
C GLU A 153 -17.59 -19.95 3.60
N LEU A 154 -16.95 -20.41 2.51
CA LEU A 154 -17.45 -21.53 1.72
C LEU A 154 -17.13 -22.85 2.42
N THR A 155 -18.11 -23.77 2.37
CA THR A 155 -17.92 -25.12 2.86
C THR A 155 -17.24 -26.00 1.81
N LEU A 156 -16.66 -27.14 2.24
CA LEU A 156 -16.10 -28.10 1.30
C LEU A 156 -17.15 -28.61 0.31
N ASP A 157 -18.40 -28.77 0.75
CA ASP A 157 -19.50 -29.21 -0.11
C ASP A 157 -19.85 -28.18 -1.19
N ASP A 158 -19.70 -26.87 -0.87
CA ASP A 158 -19.87 -25.82 -1.87
C ASP A 158 -18.78 -25.91 -2.93
N LEU A 159 -17.51 -26.08 -2.52
CA LEU A 159 -16.37 -26.20 -3.42
C LEU A 159 -16.47 -27.45 -4.31
N LYS A 160 -16.93 -28.56 -3.77
CA LYS A 160 -17.12 -29.81 -4.50
C LYS A 160 -18.19 -29.76 -5.56
N LYS A 161 -19.09 -28.78 -5.55
CA LYS A 161 -20.06 -28.56 -6.65
C LYS A 161 -19.36 -28.13 -7.95
N VAL A 162 -18.18 -27.54 -7.84
CA VAL A 162 -17.39 -27.08 -8.99
C VAL A 162 -16.25 -28.05 -9.30
N GLU A 163 -15.57 -28.55 -8.27
CA GLU A 163 -14.48 -29.51 -8.38
C GLU A 163 -14.68 -30.66 -7.37
N PRO A 164 -15.29 -31.78 -7.79
CA PRO A 164 -15.68 -32.88 -6.88
C PRO A 164 -14.51 -33.53 -6.13
N ASN A 165 -13.29 -33.45 -6.69
CA ASN A 165 -12.11 -34.11 -6.15
C ASN A 165 -11.43 -33.31 -5.02
N LEU A 166 -11.92 -32.11 -4.67
CA LEU A 166 -11.35 -31.30 -3.61
C LEU A 166 -11.47 -32.02 -2.24
N THR A 167 -10.38 -31.96 -1.49
CA THR A 167 -10.28 -32.50 -0.12
C THR A 167 -10.33 -31.36 0.91
N LYS A 168 -10.43 -31.71 2.20
CA LYS A 168 -10.43 -30.73 3.29
C LYS A 168 -9.18 -29.83 3.31
N GLU A 169 -8.08 -30.29 2.72
CA GLU A 169 -6.82 -29.54 2.62
C GLU A 169 -7.00 -28.20 1.90
N VAL A 170 -7.92 -28.11 0.93
CA VAL A 170 -8.19 -26.86 0.20
C VAL A 170 -8.65 -25.73 1.12
N LEU A 171 -9.29 -26.01 2.24
CA LEU A 171 -9.74 -24.98 3.17
C LEU A 171 -8.57 -24.22 3.82
N LYS A 172 -7.39 -24.84 3.90
CA LYS A 172 -6.17 -24.18 4.40
C LYS A 172 -5.63 -23.11 3.45
N VAL A 173 -5.99 -23.19 2.16
CA VAL A 173 -5.58 -22.23 1.13
C VAL A 173 -6.23 -20.87 1.37
N PHE A 174 -7.39 -20.84 2.00
CA PHE A 174 -8.12 -19.60 2.29
C PHE A 174 -7.62 -18.87 3.54
N ASP A 175 -6.68 -19.47 4.28
CA ASP A 175 -6.02 -18.80 5.40
C ASP A 175 -4.90 -17.90 4.86
N LEU A 176 -5.04 -16.59 5.06
CA LEU A 176 -4.07 -15.59 4.61
C LEU A 176 -2.68 -15.80 5.21
N GLN A 177 -2.60 -16.29 6.46
CA GLN A 177 -1.31 -16.56 7.09
C GLN A 177 -0.58 -17.72 6.38
N ASN A 178 -1.32 -18.74 5.98
CA ASN A 178 -0.76 -19.85 5.21
C ASN A 178 -0.34 -19.39 3.81
N SER A 179 -1.11 -18.53 3.16
CA SER A 179 -0.78 -17.96 1.85
C SER A 179 0.56 -17.23 1.87
N VAL A 180 0.82 -16.41 2.89
CA VAL A 180 2.10 -15.68 3.06
C VAL A 180 3.26 -16.64 3.33
N ASN A 181 3.05 -17.66 4.17
CA ASN A 181 4.11 -18.60 4.57
C ASN A 181 4.43 -19.66 3.51
N SER A 182 3.56 -19.83 2.49
CA SER A 182 3.73 -20.84 1.44
C SER A 182 4.55 -20.34 0.24
N LYS A 183 4.88 -19.07 0.20
CA LYS A 183 5.70 -18.40 -0.83
C LYS A 183 7.09 -18.08 -0.32
#